data_936529a0a0a9802565fab6dd783b1b9a
#
_entry.id   936529a0a0a9802565fab6dd783b1b9a
#
_cell.length_a   1.000
_cell.length_b   1.000
_cell.length_c   1.000
_cell.angle_alpha   90.00
_cell.angle_beta   90.00
_cell.angle_gamma   90.00
#
_symmetry.space_group_name_H-M   'P 1'
#
loop_
_entity.id
_entity.type
_entity.pdbx_description
1 polymer ?
#
loop_
_entity_poly.entity_id
_entity_poly.type
_entity_poly.pdbx_seq_one_letter_code
_entity_poly.pdbx_strand_id
1 'polypeptide(L)'
;MLARIVALCIAVALPQAARAADDVFAGKTINIIAGLPPGGGVDGEMRLLARFLGKYIPGHPAIVARNMPGAGGIILGNHLSNVAAADGLTLGMPGRSGFLLSNVVPQKGINYDLTRFSYVGGAGSAANALWVHRRTGIASVADLKRSRTPVVIGALNARSENAIAPRVLESYEGWPLKIVTGYPGFSEVLIALDRGEVDGLFSHEGSIANSRPDLITTGAVKPIVQSFDAMVGVPLLADVVADTNARALLGLVTTPSHIGLPLLGPPGIPSDRLEILRQSYLRLMDDAEYRAEAARRGLPVGRAVSGAELQQLIAQKLSAVPERIVKEYMAFAGIKAEE
;
A
#
# COMPACT_ATOMS: atom_id res chain seq x y z
N MET A 1 -48.97 -64.60 -17.74
CA MET A 1 -47.80 -63.83 -18.16
C MET A 1 -47.88 -62.45 -17.47
N LEU A 2 -47.22 -62.27 -16.34
CA LEU A 2 -47.20 -60.99 -15.61
C LEU A 2 -45.96 -60.21 -16.03
N ALA A 3 -46.15 -59.04 -16.68
CA ALA A 3 -45.09 -58.09 -16.99
C ALA A 3 -44.88 -57.17 -15.77
N ARG A 4 -43.69 -57.25 -15.11
CA ARG A 4 -43.25 -56.34 -14.06
C ARG A 4 -42.66 -55.07 -14.68
N ILE A 5 -43.34 -53.93 -14.43
CA ILE A 5 -42.80 -52.59 -14.74
C ILE A 5 -41.90 -52.19 -13.55
N VAL A 6 -40.62 -52.09 -13.81
CA VAL A 6 -39.65 -51.47 -12.86
C VAL A 6 -39.60 -49.96 -13.13
N ALA A 7 -40.16 -49.18 -12.23
CA ALA A 7 -40.03 -47.72 -12.26
C ALA A 7 -38.65 -47.33 -11.73
N LEU A 8 -37.79 -46.80 -12.57
CA LEU A 8 -36.48 -46.25 -12.21
C LEU A 8 -36.65 -44.80 -11.72
N CYS A 9 -36.63 -44.60 -10.40
CA CYS A 9 -36.57 -43.25 -9.84
C CYS A 9 -35.17 -42.68 -9.99
N ILE A 10 -34.92 -41.80 -10.94
CA ILE A 10 -33.71 -41.01 -11.02
C ILE A 10 -33.84 -39.83 -10.02
N ALA A 11 -33.19 -39.96 -8.88
CA ALA A 11 -33.05 -38.85 -7.95
C ALA A 11 -32.06 -37.82 -8.52
N VAL A 12 -32.59 -36.70 -9.01
CA VAL A 12 -31.76 -35.52 -9.39
C VAL A 12 -31.22 -34.91 -8.13
N ALA A 13 -29.98 -35.23 -7.78
CA ALA A 13 -29.22 -34.52 -6.75
C ALA A 13 -28.86 -33.12 -7.27
N LEU A 14 -29.65 -32.10 -6.95
CA LEU A 14 -29.33 -30.72 -7.19
C LEU A 14 -28.10 -30.32 -6.34
N PRO A 15 -27.18 -29.54 -6.88
CA PRO A 15 -25.99 -29.16 -6.16
C PRO A 15 -26.36 -28.21 -5.00
N GLN A 16 -26.43 -28.74 -3.79
CA GLN A 16 -26.60 -27.97 -2.54
C GLN A 16 -25.38 -27.11 -2.17
N ALA A 17 -24.24 -27.33 -2.82
CA ALA A 17 -23.00 -26.60 -2.53
C ALA A 17 -23.05 -25.12 -2.93
N ALA A 18 -23.84 -24.73 -3.93
CA ALA A 18 -23.93 -23.33 -4.36
C ALA A 18 -24.72 -22.44 -3.38
N ARG A 19 -25.69 -23.01 -2.63
CA ARG A 19 -26.51 -22.26 -1.68
C ARG A 19 -25.83 -21.96 -0.35
N ALA A 20 -24.86 -22.76 0.05
CA ALA A 20 -24.16 -22.58 1.33
C ALA A 20 -23.19 -21.40 1.33
N ALA A 21 -22.67 -20.98 0.15
CA ALA A 21 -21.77 -19.83 0.04
C ALA A 21 -22.52 -18.48 0.12
N ASP A 22 -23.79 -18.45 -0.29
CA ASP A 22 -24.60 -17.21 -0.31
C ASP A 22 -25.07 -16.77 1.09
N ASP A 23 -25.08 -17.67 2.08
CA ASP A 23 -25.66 -17.43 3.40
C ASP A 23 -24.64 -17.05 4.50
N VAL A 24 -23.35 -17.21 4.27
CA VAL A 24 -22.33 -17.06 5.32
C VAL A 24 -22.31 -15.64 5.93
N PHE A 25 -22.54 -14.61 5.14
CA PHE A 25 -22.55 -13.21 5.58
C PHE A 25 -23.98 -12.60 5.66
N ALA A 26 -25.02 -13.37 5.31
CA ALA A 26 -26.40 -12.87 5.35
C ALA A 26 -26.80 -12.48 6.79
N GLY A 27 -27.38 -11.29 6.95
CA GLY A 27 -27.80 -10.75 8.26
C GLY A 27 -26.65 -10.45 9.23
N LYS A 28 -25.37 -10.55 8.78
CA LYS A 28 -24.20 -10.24 9.60
C LYS A 28 -23.78 -8.77 9.43
N THR A 29 -22.95 -8.34 10.36
CA THR A 29 -22.27 -7.03 10.30
C THR A 29 -20.76 -7.28 10.25
N ILE A 30 -20.11 -6.69 9.24
CA ILE A 30 -18.66 -6.69 9.12
C ILE A 30 -18.14 -5.35 9.65
N ASN A 31 -17.20 -5.40 10.60
CA ASN A 31 -16.49 -4.23 11.08
C ASN A 31 -15.21 -4.05 10.26
N ILE A 32 -15.00 -2.87 9.68
CA ILE A 32 -13.71 -2.48 9.08
C ILE A 32 -13.10 -1.41 9.96
N ILE A 33 -11.88 -1.65 10.43
CA ILE A 33 -11.20 -0.83 11.43
C ILE A 33 -9.98 -0.17 10.80
N ALA A 34 -9.89 1.17 10.82
CA ALA A 34 -8.68 1.89 10.45
C ALA A 34 -7.73 2.00 11.65
N GLY A 35 -6.43 1.70 11.44
CA GLY A 35 -5.38 1.80 12.47
C GLY A 35 -4.84 3.21 12.72
N LEU A 36 -5.42 4.22 12.07
CA LEU A 36 -5.04 5.61 12.18
C LEU A 36 -6.21 6.49 12.61
N PRO A 37 -5.95 7.74 13.09
CA PRO A 37 -6.99 8.65 13.52
C PRO A 37 -8.01 8.98 12.43
N PRO A 38 -9.26 9.35 12.81
CA PRO A 38 -10.26 9.85 11.87
C PRO A 38 -9.78 11.08 11.08
N GLY A 39 -10.29 11.22 9.85
CA GLY A 39 -10.03 12.37 8.96
C GLY A 39 -8.76 12.27 8.11
N GLY A 40 -7.90 11.27 8.33
CA GLY A 40 -6.75 11.01 7.47
C GLY A 40 -7.07 10.18 6.23
N GLY A 41 -6.10 10.04 5.31
CA GLY A 41 -6.28 9.29 4.06
C GLY A 41 -6.71 7.84 4.25
N VAL A 42 -6.14 7.13 5.25
CA VAL A 42 -6.54 5.74 5.58
C VAL A 42 -7.99 5.67 6.06
N ASP A 43 -8.41 6.62 6.90
CA ASP A 43 -9.80 6.70 7.37
C ASP A 43 -10.76 6.99 6.22
N GLY A 44 -10.40 7.94 5.35
CA GLY A 44 -11.18 8.30 4.17
C GLY A 44 -11.37 7.12 3.22
N GLU A 45 -10.30 6.38 2.95
CA GLU A 45 -10.33 5.20 2.08
C GLU A 45 -11.12 4.05 2.72
N MET A 46 -10.91 3.78 4.01
CA MET A 46 -11.66 2.77 4.75
C MET A 46 -13.17 3.07 4.75
N ARG A 47 -13.59 4.33 4.98
CA ARG A 47 -15.01 4.71 4.96
C ARG A 47 -15.61 4.62 3.57
N LEU A 48 -14.85 4.98 2.53
CA LEU A 48 -15.31 4.83 1.17
C LEU A 48 -15.49 3.34 0.82
N LEU A 49 -14.50 2.51 1.14
CA LEU A 49 -14.56 1.06 0.95
C LEU A 49 -15.75 0.45 1.71
N ALA A 50 -15.97 0.84 2.97
CA ALA A 50 -17.09 0.37 3.80
C ALA A 50 -18.46 0.70 3.20
N ARG A 51 -18.59 1.83 2.53
CA ARG A 51 -19.85 2.25 1.88
C ARG A 51 -20.21 1.36 0.70
N PHE A 52 -19.26 0.81 -0.02
CA PHE A 52 -19.51 0.08 -1.26
C PHE A 52 -19.33 -1.44 -1.15
N LEU A 53 -18.43 -1.92 -0.27
CA LEU A 53 -18.03 -3.32 -0.24
C LEU A 53 -19.19 -4.30 0.02
N GLY A 54 -20.13 -3.94 0.87
CA GLY A 54 -21.31 -4.77 1.20
C GLY A 54 -22.17 -5.14 -0.02
N LYS A 55 -22.17 -4.29 -1.06
CA LYS A 55 -22.86 -4.54 -2.33
C LYS A 55 -22.35 -5.79 -3.05
N TYR A 56 -21.07 -6.12 -2.87
CA TYR A 56 -20.37 -7.20 -3.58
C TYR A 56 -20.24 -8.49 -2.77
N ILE A 57 -20.44 -8.43 -1.47
CA ILE A 57 -20.41 -9.62 -0.60
C ILE A 57 -21.76 -10.33 -0.67
N PRO A 58 -21.81 -11.65 -1.02
CA PRO A 58 -23.00 -12.45 -0.94
C PRO A 58 -23.67 -12.32 0.43
N GLY A 59 -25.01 -12.23 0.45
CA GLY A 59 -25.77 -11.97 1.66
C GLY A 59 -25.83 -10.49 2.07
N HIS A 60 -25.16 -9.58 1.37
CA HIS A 60 -25.18 -8.12 1.54
C HIS A 60 -25.08 -7.67 3.00
N PRO A 61 -24.01 -8.05 3.75
CA PRO A 61 -23.86 -7.70 5.15
C PRO A 61 -23.79 -6.18 5.33
N ALA A 62 -24.25 -5.70 6.49
CA ALA A 62 -23.97 -4.34 6.91
C ALA A 62 -22.48 -4.16 7.17
N ILE A 63 -21.90 -3.00 6.76
CA ILE A 63 -20.49 -2.69 7.01
C ILE A 63 -20.40 -1.47 7.92
N VAL A 64 -19.65 -1.62 9.03
CA VAL A 64 -19.43 -0.56 10.02
C VAL A 64 -17.97 -0.16 10.02
N ALA A 65 -17.71 1.11 9.76
CA ALA A 65 -16.39 1.73 9.79
C ALA A 65 -16.04 2.22 11.20
N ARG A 66 -14.87 1.84 11.71
CA ARG A 66 -14.36 2.24 13.04
C ARG A 66 -12.91 2.65 12.97
N ASN A 67 -12.39 3.30 14.04
CA ASN A 67 -10.99 3.64 14.19
C ASN A 67 -10.41 3.03 15.48
N MET A 68 -9.21 2.51 15.40
CA MET A 68 -8.40 2.04 16.53
C MET A 68 -6.96 2.56 16.34
N PRO A 69 -6.74 3.87 16.54
CA PRO A 69 -5.44 4.47 16.26
C PRO A 69 -4.41 4.11 17.32
N GLY A 70 -3.15 4.10 16.92
CA GLY A 70 -2.01 4.01 17.81
C GLY A 70 -0.81 3.31 17.21
N ALA A 71 0.37 3.83 17.56
CA ALA A 71 1.68 3.32 17.14
C ALA A 71 1.77 3.00 15.63
N GLY A 72 1.25 3.89 14.76
CA GLY A 72 1.30 3.68 13.31
C GLY A 72 0.53 2.48 12.78
N GLY A 73 -0.51 2.00 13.52
CA GLY A 73 -1.32 0.84 13.18
C GLY A 73 -0.98 -0.45 13.93
N ILE A 74 0.08 -0.44 14.75
CA ILE A 74 0.52 -1.62 15.53
C ILE A 74 -0.56 -2.07 16.53
N ILE A 75 -1.28 -1.13 17.17
CA ILE A 75 -2.37 -1.48 18.10
C ILE A 75 -3.46 -2.29 17.38
N LEU A 76 -3.87 -1.87 16.19
CA LEU A 76 -4.83 -2.62 15.39
C LEU A 76 -4.26 -3.98 14.95
N GLY A 77 -2.98 -4.04 14.56
CA GLY A 77 -2.29 -5.30 14.23
C GLY A 77 -2.36 -6.31 15.38
N ASN A 78 -2.02 -5.88 16.60
CA ASN A 78 -2.12 -6.71 17.80
C ASN A 78 -3.56 -7.15 18.07
N HIS A 79 -4.54 -6.26 17.94
CA HIS A 79 -5.96 -6.59 18.13
C HIS A 79 -6.42 -7.66 17.14
N LEU A 80 -6.11 -7.48 15.85
CA LEU A 80 -6.50 -8.45 14.82
C LEU A 80 -5.83 -9.81 15.03
N SER A 81 -4.56 -9.81 15.44
CA SER A 81 -3.82 -11.07 15.61
C SER A 81 -4.25 -11.86 16.85
N ASN A 82 -4.63 -11.18 17.94
CA ASN A 82 -4.74 -11.84 19.26
C ASN A 82 -6.13 -11.75 19.88
N VAL A 83 -7.01 -10.88 19.38
CA VAL A 83 -8.32 -10.61 20.01
C VAL A 83 -9.48 -10.85 19.06
N ALA A 84 -9.38 -10.43 17.81
CA ALA A 84 -10.46 -10.53 16.85
C ALA A 84 -10.70 -11.99 16.44
N ALA A 85 -11.99 -12.38 16.35
CA ALA A 85 -12.36 -13.73 15.89
C ALA A 85 -12.02 -13.91 14.40
N ALA A 86 -11.52 -15.10 14.06
CA ALA A 86 -11.16 -15.46 12.68
C ALA A 86 -12.38 -15.93 11.87
N ASP A 87 -13.47 -15.17 11.92
CA ASP A 87 -14.75 -15.50 11.28
C ASP A 87 -15.05 -14.68 10.01
N GLY A 88 -14.17 -13.73 9.67
CA GLY A 88 -14.33 -12.83 8.53
C GLY A 88 -15.22 -11.61 8.81
N LEU A 89 -15.70 -11.42 10.04
CA LEU A 89 -16.55 -10.30 10.42
C LEU A 89 -15.79 -9.10 11.00
N THR A 90 -14.49 -9.25 11.21
CA THR A 90 -13.60 -8.15 11.62
C THR A 90 -12.43 -8.05 10.65
N LEU A 91 -12.35 -6.93 9.94
CA LEU A 91 -11.27 -6.61 9.02
C LEU A 91 -10.56 -5.32 9.47
N GLY A 92 -9.32 -5.14 9.05
CA GLY A 92 -8.56 -3.96 9.39
C GLY A 92 -7.78 -3.36 8.22
N MET A 93 -7.59 -2.05 8.29
CA MET A 93 -6.67 -1.27 7.46
C MET A 93 -5.68 -0.56 8.39
N PRO A 94 -4.61 -1.24 8.83
CA PRO A 94 -3.73 -0.69 9.88
C PRO A 94 -2.88 0.49 9.42
N GLY A 95 -2.71 0.68 8.13
CA GLY A 95 -1.87 1.72 7.56
C GLY A 95 -0.73 1.14 6.73
N ARG A 96 0.25 1.97 6.39
CA ARG A 96 1.39 1.58 5.54
C ARG A 96 2.66 1.33 6.35
N SER A 97 3.60 2.27 6.32
CA SER A 97 4.98 2.06 6.79
C SER A 97 5.08 1.62 8.25
N GLY A 98 4.34 2.22 9.17
CA GLY A 98 4.38 1.86 10.59
C GLY A 98 4.02 0.41 10.83
N PHE A 99 2.95 -0.06 10.21
CA PHE A 99 2.50 -1.44 10.30
C PHE A 99 3.36 -2.41 9.47
N LEU A 100 3.60 -2.09 8.18
CA LEU A 100 4.28 -3.01 7.27
C LEU A 100 5.76 -3.23 7.60
N LEU A 101 6.44 -2.22 8.17
CA LEU A 101 7.84 -2.36 8.58
C LEU A 101 8.00 -2.81 10.04
N SER A 102 6.92 -3.00 10.77
CA SER A 102 6.97 -3.33 12.19
C SER A 102 7.67 -4.66 12.52
N ASN A 103 7.51 -5.68 11.68
CA ASN A 103 8.22 -6.95 11.87
C ASN A 103 9.65 -6.95 11.31
N VAL A 104 10.02 -5.91 10.56
CA VAL A 104 11.36 -5.76 9.98
C VAL A 104 12.25 -4.91 10.90
N VAL A 105 11.70 -3.78 11.34
CA VAL A 105 12.41 -2.83 12.23
C VAL A 105 12.07 -3.18 13.66
N PRO A 106 13.05 -3.56 14.49
CA PRO A 106 12.81 -3.91 15.89
C PRO A 106 12.06 -2.80 16.65
N GLN A 107 10.93 -3.14 17.23
CA GLN A 107 10.09 -2.23 18.02
C GLN A 107 9.41 -3.00 19.14
N LYS A 108 9.24 -2.35 20.30
CA LYS A 108 8.50 -2.93 21.43
C LYS A 108 6.98 -2.95 21.15
N GLY A 109 6.30 -3.91 21.74
CA GLY A 109 4.83 -4.00 21.72
C GLY A 109 4.24 -4.63 20.45
N ILE A 110 5.03 -5.26 19.59
CA ILE A 110 4.55 -6.03 18.45
C ILE A 110 4.35 -7.47 18.88
N ASN A 111 3.09 -7.93 18.79
CA ASN A 111 2.67 -9.30 19.16
C ASN A 111 1.93 -9.96 17.99
N TYR A 112 2.43 -9.79 16.76
CA TYR A 112 1.90 -10.41 15.55
C TYR A 112 3.01 -10.69 14.53
N ASP A 113 2.72 -11.57 13.59
CA ASP A 113 3.53 -11.86 12.43
C ASP A 113 2.75 -11.43 11.17
N LEU A 114 3.32 -10.52 10.38
CA LEU A 114 2.71 -10.01 9.14
C LEU A 114 2.36 -11.13 8.15
N THR A 115 3.15 -12.21 8.12
CA THR A 115 2.94 -13.31 7.17
C THR A 115 1.71 -14.15 7.50
N ARG A 116 1.16 -14.07 8.71
CA ARG A 116 0.06 -14.88 9.20
C ARG A 116 -1.33 -14.30 9.00
N PHE A 117 -1.45 -12.99 8.71
CA PHE A 117 -2.75 -12.37 8.50
C PHE A 117 -3.48 -12.91 7.26
N SER A 118 -4.81 -12.88 7.30
CA SER A 118 -5.66 -13.20 6.16
C SER A 118 -5.84 -11.97 5.29
N TYR A 119 -4.99 -11.80 4.28
CA TYR A 119 -5.05 -10.65 3.36
C TYR A 119 -6.22 -10.77 2.39
N VAL A 120 -7.07 -9.75 2.37
CA VAL A 120 -8.25 -9.63 1.47
C VAL A 120 -7.85 -8.94 0.18
N GLY A 121 -7.13 -7.85 0.27
CA GLY A 121 -6.64 -7.07 -0.87
C GLY A 121 -5.93 -5.81 -0.43
N GLY A 122 -5.46 -5.02 -1.39
CA GLY A 122 -4.81 -3.73 -1.13
C GLY A 122 -5.12 -2.71 -2.21
N ALA A 123 -5.28 -1.46 -1.79
CA ALA A 123 -5.49 -0.33 -2.68
C ALA A 123 -4.35 0.67 -2.58
N GLY A 124 -4.24 1.53 -3.59
CA GLY A 124 -3.27 2.61 -3.57
C GLY A 124 -1.80 2.15 -3.70
N SER A 125 -1.56 0.96 -4.29
CA SER A 125 -0.22 0.60 -4.76
C SER A 125 0.20 1.62 -5.81
N ALA A 126 1.27 2.36 -5.56
CA ALA A 126 1.75 3.42 -6.44
C ALA A 126 3.28 3.52 -6.38
N ALA A 127 3.91 3.49 -7.55
CA ALA A 127 5.35 3.70 -7.63
C ALA A 127 5.71 5.12 -7.21
N ASN A 128 6.69 5.24 -6.33
CA ASN A 128 7.36 6.52 -6.14
C ASN A 128 8.40 6.71 -7.23
N ALA A 129 8.53 7.93 -7.70
CA ALA A 129 9.54 8.32 -8.65
C ALA A 129 10.30 9.56 -8.19
N LEU A 130 11.51 9.69 -8.65
CA LEU A 130 12.26 10.94 -8.54
C LEU A 130 11.78 11.89 -9.64
N TRP A 131 11.01 12.88 -9.26
CA TRP A 131 10.50 13.93 -10.12
C TRP A 131 11.43 15.13 -10.06
N VAL A 132 11.82 15.61 -11.21
CA VAL A 132 12.73 16.77 -11.34
C VAL A 132 12.07 17.84 -12.19
N HIS A 133 12.18 19.10 -11.73
CA HIS A 133 11.60 20.24 -12.44
C HIS A 133 12.42 20.57 -13.70
N ARG A 134 11.73 20.83 -14.81
CA ARG A 134 12.34 21.11 -16.13
C ARG A 134 13.37 22.25 -16.14
N ARG A 135 13.29 23.22 -15.18
CA ARG A 135 14.28 24.33 -15.07
C ARG A 135 15.69 23.84 -14.81
N THR A 136 15.88 22.63 -14.28
CA THR A 136 17.20 22.04 -14.02
C THR A 136 17.90 21.58 -15.30
N GLY A 137 17.16 21.40 -16.40
CA GLY A 137 17.67 20.80 -17.63
C GLY A 137 17.87 19.29 -17.54
N ILE A 138 17.52 18.65 -16.43
CA ILE A 138 17.70 17.19 -16.19
C ILE A 138 16.44 16.48 -16.68
N ALA A 139 16.62 15.53 -17.60
CA ALA A 139 15.53 14.74 -18.17
C ALA A 139 15.72 13.22 -18.00
N SER A 140 16.88 12.79 -17.49
CA SER A 140 17.23 11.39 -17.31
C SER A 140 18.17 11.17 -16.12
N VAL A 141 18.32 9.90 -15.67
CA VAL A 141 19.32 9.52 -14.67
C VAL A 141 20.75 9.87 -15.16
N ALA A 142 21.01 9.70 -16.46
CA ALA A 142 22.31 10.05 -17.03
C ALA A 142 22.61 11.56 -16.94
N ASP A 143 21.60 12.41 -17.16
CA ASP A 143 21.77 13.86 -16.99
C ASP A 143 22.00 14.21 -15.54
N LEU A 144 21.24 13.60 -14.62
CA LEU A 144 21.43 13.80 -13.19
C LEU A 144 22.85 13.44 -12.76
N LYS A 145 23.35 12.25 -13.13
CA LYS A 145 24.71 11.80 -12.78
C LYS A 145 25.82 12.70 -13.33
N ARG A 146 25.57 13.46 -14.40
CA ARG A 146 26.52 14.45 -14.97
C ARG A 146 26.38 15.85 -14.39
N SER A 147 25.35 16.10 -13.58
CA SER A 147 25.13 17.43 -13.01
C SER A 147 26.30 17.84 -12.10
N ARG A 148 26.80 19.05 -12.32
CA ARG A 148 27.82 19.65 -11.44
C ARG A 148 27.24 20.39 -10.25
N THR A 149 25.94 20.66 -10.29
CA THR A 149 25.21 21.29 -9.20
C THR A 149 24.27 20.26 -8.56
N PRO A 150 24.29 20.10 -7.25
CA PRO A 150 23.35 19.21 -6.60
C PRO A 150 21.90 19.59 -6.87
N VAL A 151 21.06 18.60 -7.17
CA VAL A 151 19.61 18.76 -7.32
C VAL A 151 18.98 18.73 -5.94
N VAL A 152 18.30 19.78 -5.57
CA VAL A 152 17.69 19.92 -4.25
C VAL A 152 16.33 19.21 -4.22
N ILE A 153 16.22 18.20 -3.36
CA ILE A 153 15.02 17.36 -3.21
C ILE A 153 14.29 17.74 -1.92
N GLY A 154 13.03 18.17 -2.07
CA GLY A 154 12.15 18.48 -0.93
C GLY A 154 11.50 17.23 -0.35
N ALA A 155 11.51 17.10 0.98
CA ALA A 155 10.92 15.97 1.69
C ALA A 155 10.28 16.40 3.02
N LEU A 156 9.30 15.60 3.51
CA LEU A 156 8.52 15.94 4.70
C LEU A 156 9.37 15.87 5.98
N ASN A 157 9.90 14.71 6.27
CA ASN A 157 10.72 14.47 7.45
C ASN A 157 11.82 13.44 7.16
N ALA A 158 12.78 13.35 8.05
CA ALA A 158 13.97 12.52 7.89
C ALA A 158 13.66 11.00 7.78
N ARG A 159 12.53 10.55 8.33
CA ARG A 159 12.11 9.13 8.37
C ARG A 159 11.18 8.75 7.23
N SER A 160 10.76 9.70 6.42
CA SER A 160 9.85 9.44 5.30
C SER A 160 10.59 8.79 4.13
N GLU A 161 9.87 7.95 3.39
CA GLU A 161 10.36 7.32 2.16
C GLU A 161 10.93 8.38 1.19
N ASN A 162 10.25 9.52 1.09
CA ASN A 162 10.65 10.62 0.19
C ASN A 162 11.94 11.33 0.62
N ALA A 163 12.45 11.10 1.82
CA ALA A 163 13.75 11.56 2.27
C ALA A 163 14.81 10.43 2.23
N ILE A 164 14.44 9.22 2.67
CA ILE A 164 15.38 8.11 2.79
C ILE A 164 15.84 7.63 1.41
N ALA A 165 14.93 7.44 0.45
CA ALA A 165 15.29 6.93 -0.86
C ALA A 165 16.30 7.84 -1.59
N PRO A 166 16.10 9.18 -1.71
CA PRO A 166 17.12 10.06 -2.28
C PRO A 166 18.46 10.09 -1.51
N ARG A 167 18.45 9.97 -0.16
CA ARG A 167 19.68 9.87 0.63
C ARG A 167 20.48 8.61 0.33
N VAL A 168 19.77 7.48 0.13
CA VAL A 168 20.44 6.23 -0.26
C VAL A 168 21.11 6.41 -1.62
N LEU A 169 20.44 7.03 -2.59
CA LEU A 169 21.00 7.32 -3.91
C LEU A 169 22.23 8.27 -3.84
N GLU A 170 22.16 9.29 -2.99
CA GLU A 170 23.29 10.19 -2.72
C GLU A 170 24.46 9.43 -2.11
N SER A 171 24.21 8.68 -1.03
CA SER A 171 25.28 8.08 -0.20
C SER A 171 25.96 6.90 -0.87
N TYR A 172 25.24 6.04 -1.59
CA TYR A 172 25.78 4.82 -2.19
C TYR A 172 26.16 4.98 -3.65
N GLU A 173 25.42 5.77 -4.40
CA GLU A 173 25.61 5.94 -5.84
C GLU A 173 26.33 7.25 -6.20
N GLY A 174 26.56 8.12 -5.21
CA GLY A 174 27.18 9.42 -5.45
C GLY A 174 26.32 10.33 -6.33
N TRP A 175 25.00 10.13 -6.40
CA TRP A 175 24.15 11.00 -7.18
C TRP A 175 24.20 12.41 -6.60
N PRO A 176 24.31 13.46 -7.43
CA PRO A 176 24.41 14.85 -6.96
C PRO A 176 23.03 15.32 -6.46
N LEU A 177 22.64 14.84 -5.32
CA LEU A 177 21.37 15.19 -4.65
C LEU A 177 21.68 15.94 -3.36
N LYS A 178 20.78 16.86 -2.97
CA LYS A 178 20.76 17.51 -1.65
C LYS A 178 19.35 17.42 -1.09
N ILE A 179 19.17 16.73 0.02
CA ILE A 179 17.84 16.50 0.58
C ILE A 179 17.52 17.53 1.66
N VAL A 180 16.43 18.28 1.48
CA VAL A 180 15.90 19.26 2.41
C VAL A 180 14.62 18.70 3.03
N THR A 181 14.61 18.58 4.37
CA THR A 181 13.47 18.06 5.13
C THR A 181 12.91 19.14 6.06
N GLY A 182 11.72 18.89 6.60
CA GLY A 182 11.07 19.78 7.57
C GLY A 182 9.85 20.51 7.00
N TYR A 183 9.44 20.18 5.78
CA TYR A 183 8.18 20.68 5.23
C TYR A 183 7.01 20.06 6.00
N PRO A 184 6.05 20.86 6.50
CA PRO A 184 4.95 20.35 7.33
C PRO A 184 3.98 19.46 6.55
N GLY A 185 3.89 19.63 5.22
CA GLY A 185 3.05 18.83 4.35
C GLY A 185 3.55 18.77 2.91
N PHE A 186 2.88 17.95 2.11
CA PHE A 186 3.22 17.76 0.70
C PHE A 186 2.99 19.04 -0.13
N SER A 187 1.95 19.80 0.20
CA SER A 187 1.63 21.07 -0.47
C SER A 187 2.75 22.10 -0.32
N GLU A 188 3.39 22.14 0.85
CA GLU A 188 4.51 23.05 1.12
C GLU A 188 5.75 22.67 0.32
N VAL A 189 5.98 21.37 0.08
CA VAL A 189 7.04 20.92 -0.85
C VAL A 189 6.75 21.40 -2.27
N LEU A 190 5.50 21.33 -2.73
CA LEU A 190 5.12 21.80 -4.07
C LEU A 190 5.23 23.34 -4.20
N ILE A 191 4.90 24.08 -3.15
CA ILE A 191 5.12 25.53 -3.09
C ILE A 191 6.61 25.88 -3.17
N ALA A 192 7.45 25.15 -2.43
CA ALA A 192 8.91 25.33 -2.47
C ALA A 192 9.48 24.97 -3.86
N LEU A 193 8.89 23.97 -4.53
CA LEU A 193 9.24 23.64 -5.91
C LEU A 193 8.92 24.78 -6.86
N ASP A 194 7.74 25.39 -6.78
CA ASP A 194 7.35 26.54 -7.60
C ASP A 194 8.28 27.74 -7.40
N ARG A 195 8.66 28.00 -6.15
CA ARG A 195 9.57 29.10 -5.78
C ARG A 195 11.03 28.86 -6.18
N GLY A 196 11.37 27.62 -6.59
CA GLY A 196 12.74 27.26 -6.88
C GLY A 196 13.63 27.03 -5.65
N GLU A 197 13.03 26.85 -4.48
CA GLU A 197 13.74 26.50 -3.24
C GLU A 197 14.19 25.03 -3.27
N VAL A 198 13.41 24.16 -3.95
CA VAL A 198 13.77 22.78 -4.26
C VAL A 198 13.59 22.52 -5.75
N ASP A 199 14.35 21.59 -6.30
CA ASP A 199 14.39 21.24 -7.72
C ASP A 199 13.56 20.02 -8.08
N GLY A 200 13.20 19.22 -7.08
CA GLY A 200 12.47 17.97 -7.26
C GLY A 200 11.98 17.37 -5.96
N LEU A 201 11.36 16.22 -6.09
CA LEU A 201 10.79 15.46 -4.97
C LEU A 201 10.75 13.96 -5.32
N PHE A 202 10.75 13.10 -4.31
CA PHE A 202 10.51 11.67 -4.47
C PHE A 202 9.10 11.35 -4.00
N SER A 203 8.19 11.04 -4.94
CA SER A 203 6.77 10.83 -4.64
C SER A 203 6.07 10.05 -5.73
N HIS A 204 4.87 9.55 -5.46
CA HIS A 204 4.03 8.94 -6.49
C HIS A 204 3.26 10.00 -7.30
N GLU A 205 3.02 9.67 -8.57
CA GLU A 205 2.34 10.55 -9.54
C GLU A 205 1.00 11.07 -9.01
N GLY A 206 0.18 10.19 -8.42
CA GLY A 206 -1.14 10.54 -7.91
C GLY A 206 -1.12 11.64 -6.84
N SER A 207 -0.07 11.73 -6.01
CA SER A 207 0.05 12.82 -5.04
C SER A 207 0.25 14.17 -5.73
N ILE A 208 1.06 14.20 -6.79
CA ILE A 208 1.29 15.42 -7.57
C ILE A 208 0.01 15.77 -8.35
N ALA A 209 -0.58 14.79 -9.05
CA ALA A 209 -1.79 14.97 -9.86
C ALA A 209 -2.98 15.48 -9.04
N ASN A 210 -3.15 14.99 -7.81
CA ASN A 210 -4.24 15.43 -6.94
C ASN A 210 -4.03 16.86 -6.39
N SER A 211 -2.77 17.26 -6.12
CA SER A 211 -2.46 18.55 -5.52
C SER A 211 -2.19 19.63 -6.57
N ARG A 212 -1.44 19.28 -7.62
CA ARG A 212 -0.97 20.18 -8.67
C ARG A 212 -0.89 19.44 -10.02
N PRO A 213 -2.05 19.13 -10.64
CA PRO A 213 -2.11 18.44 -11.91
C PRO A 213 -1.36 19.20 -13.04
N ASP A 214 -1.31 20.50 -12.95
CA ASP A 214 -0.62 21.36 -13.90
C ASP A 214 0.88 21.03 -14.02
N LEU A 215 1.55 20.63 -12.93
CA LEU A 215 2.96 20.26 -12.96
C LEU A 215 3.24 19.06 -13.88
N ILE A 216 2.31 18.12 -13.95
CA ILE A 216 2.40 16.94 -14.83
C ILE A 216 1.94 17.27 -16.23
N THR A 217 0.74 17.87 -16.39
CA THR A 217 0.13 18.13 -17.70
C THR A 217 0.92 19.11 -18.56
N THR A 218 1.62 20.07 -17.95
CA THR A 218 2.52 21.00 -18.64
C THR A 218 3.95 20.46 -18.82
N GLY A 219 4.25 19.29 -18.24
CA GLY A 219 5.61 18.75 -18.18
C GLY A 219 6.57 19.60 -17.36
N ALA A 220 6.06 20.38 -16.39
CA ALA A 220 6.91 21.18 -15.50
C ALA A 220 7.80 20.28 -14.63
N VAL A 221 7.31 19.10 -14.22
CA VAL A 221 8.10 18.04 -13.61
C VAL A 221 8.10 16.79 -14.47
N LYS A 222 9.19 16.04 -14.43
CA LYS A 222 9.34 14.75 -15.13
C LYS A 222 9.87 13.69 -14.18
N PRO A 223 9.34 12.46 -14.22
CA PRO A 223 9.92 11.33 -13.50
C PRO A 223 11.16 10.85 -14.25
N ILE A 224 12.28 10.66 -13.56
CA ILE A 224 13.53 10.19 -14.16
C ILE A 224 13.92 8.79 -13.75
N VAL A 225 13.37 8.29 -12.65
CA VAL A 225 13.51 6.90 -12.17
C VAL A 225 12.34 6.56 -11.25
N GLN A 226 11.89 5.30 -11.26
CA GLN A 226 10.77 4.84 -10.44
C GLN A 226 11.12 3.63 -9.58
N SER A 227 10.37 3.42 -8.50
CA SER A 227 10.63 2.37 -7.52
C SER A 227 10.21 0.96 -7.97
N PHE A 228 9.14 0.85 -8.75
CA PHE A 228 8.69 -0.38 -9.43
C PHE A 228 7.91 0.01 -10.70
N ASP A 229 7.68 -0.94 -11.58
CA ASP A 229 7.11 -0.69 -12.90
C ASP A 229 5.64 -0.23 -12.83
N ALA A 230 5.41 1.04 -13.07
CA ALA A 230 4.10 1.68 -13.09
C ALA A 230 3.99 2.78 -14.15
N MET A 231 5.11 3.41 -14.53
CA MET A 231 5.16 4.51 -15.50
C MET A 231 5.96 4.08 -16.73
N VAL A 232 5.31 4.06 -17.89
CA VAL A 232 5.91 3.63 -19.16
C VAL A 232 7.12 4.51 -19.53
N GLY A 233 8.24 3.88 -19.85
CA GLY A 233 9.45 4.56 -20.29
C GLY A 233 10.29 5.19 -19.17
N VAL A 234 9.89 5.05 -17.91
CA VAL A 234 10.68 5.50 -16.76
C VAL A 234 11.51 4.31 -16.24
N PRO A 235 12.84 4.41 -16.15
CA PRO A 235 13.69 3.30 -15.69
C PRO A 235 13.41 2.95 -14.21
N LEU A 236 13.65 1.69 -13.86
CA LEU A 236 13.51 1.21 -12.49
C LEU A 236 14.75 1.56 -11.65
N LEU A 237 14.58 1.86 -10.37
CA LEU A 237 15.70 1.97 -9.42
C LEU A 237 16.57 0.71 -9.44
N ALA A 238 15.95 -0.47 -9.53
CA ALA A 238 16.65 -1.74 -9.57
C ALA A 238 17.62 -1.87 -10.76
N ASP A 239 17.33 -1.20 -11.88
CA ASP A 239 18.15 -1.29 -13.11
C ASP A 239 19.27 -0.24 -13.16
N VAL A 240 19.11 0.91 -12.50
CA VAL A 240 20.04 2.04 -12.60
C VAL A 240 20.94 2.23 -11.36
N VAL A 241 20.60 1.57 -10.24
CA VAL A 241 21.39 1.53 -9.02
C VAL A 241 22.38 0.37 -9.11
N ALA A 242 23.67 0.66 -9.05
CA ALA A 242 24.74 -0.33 -9.21
C ALA A 242 25.04 -1.08 -7.90
N ASP A 243 25.06 -0.37 -6.77
CA ASP A 243 25.37 -0.94 -5.47
C ASP A 243 24.26 -1.90 -4.99
N THR A 244 24.65 -3.12 -4.63
CA THR A 244 23.70 -4.17 -4.22
C THR A 244 23.05 -3.87 -2.87
N ASN A 245 23.74 -3.17 -1.96
CA ASN A 245 23.20 -2.78 -0.65
C ASN A 245 22.17 -1.66 -0.83
N ALA A 246 22.51 -0.67 -1.66
CA ALA A 246 21.58 0.39 -2.02
C ALA A 246 20.31 -0.17 -2.65
N ARG A 247 20.40 -1.14 -3.59
CA ARG A 247 19.22 -1.81 -4.15
C ARG A 247 18.37 -2.51 -3.10
N ALA A 248 19.01 -3.25 -2.19
CA ALA A 248 18.28 -3.95 -1.12
C ALA A 248 17.61 -2.96 -0.16
N LEU A 249 18.31 -1.88 0.21
CA LEU A 249 17.79 -0.85 1.09
C LEU A 249 16.64 -0.06 0.44
N LEU A 250 16.78 0.34 -0.83
CA LEU A 250 15.72 0.98 -1.60
C LEU A 250 14.50 0.05 -1.75
N GLY A 251 14.75 -1.25 -1.98
CA GLY A 251 13.70 -2.26 -1.99
C GLY A 251 12.90 -2.28 -0.69
N LEU A 252 13.56 -2.24 0.48
CA LEU A 252 12.89 -2.17 1.77
C LEU A 252 12.13 -0.84 1.95
N VAL A 253 12.78 0.27 1.66
CA VAL A 253 12.21 1.63 1.82
C VAL A 253 10.93 1.81 0.99
N THR A 254 10.90 1.29 -0.25
CA THR A 254 9.78 1.48 -1.19
C THR A 254 8.70 0.39 -1.10
N THR A 255 8.93 -0.70 -0.37
CA THR A 255 7.97 -1.80 -0.22
C THR A 255 6.61 -1.36 0.32
N PRO A 256 6.49 -0.49 1.34
CA PRO A 256 5.18 -0.03 1.82
C PRO A 256 4.33 0.65 0.74
N SER A 257 4.94 1.44 -0.14
CA SER A 257 4.24 2.08 -1.26
C SER A 257 3.85 1.08 -2.35
N HIS A 258 4.66 0.05 -2.56
CA HIS A 258 4.34 -1.05 -3.47
C HIS A 258 3.14 -1.88 -2.98
N ILE A 259 3.09 -2.19 -1.68
CA ILE A 259 1.97 -2.91 -1.05
C ILE A 259 0.70 -2.04 -1.01
N GLY A 260 0.84 -0.74 -0.78
CA GLY A 260 -0.28 0.18 -0.60
C GLY A 260 -0.94 0.07 0.78
N LEU A 261 -2.26 0.22 0.81
CA LEU A 261 -3.09 0.08 2.02
C LEU A 261 -3.72 -1.31 2.05
N PRO A 262 -3.22 -2.23 2.88
CA PRO A 262 -3.77 -3.57 2.96
C PRO A 262 -5.10 -3.58 3.73
N LEU A 263 -6.09 -4.28 3.18
CA LEU A 263 -7.27 -4.76 3.89
C LEU A 263 -7.00 -6.21 4.30
N LEU A 264 -7.04 -6.48 5.58
CA LEU A 264 -6.68 -7.79 6.14
C LEU A 264 -7.58 -8.16 7.32
N GLY A 265 -7.66 -9.43 7.62
CA GLY A 265 -8.35 -9.96 8.80
C GLY A 265 -7.41 -10.77 9.69
N PRO A 266 -7.92 -11.27 10.82
CA PRO A 266 -7.18 -12.14 11.72
C PRO A 266 -6.53 -13.32 11.00
N PRO A 267 -5.45 -13.90 11.57
CA PRO A 267 -4.93 -15.18 11.10
C PRO A 267 -6.00 -16.28 11.16
N GLY A 268 -6.10 -17.11 10.11
CA GLY A 268 -6.94 -18.29 10.15
C GLY A 268 -8.41 -18.08 9.79
N ILE A 269 -8.78 -17.01 9.09
CA ILE A 269 -10.13 -16.93 8.49
C ILE A 269 -10.33 -18.16 7.59
N PRO A 270 -11.46 -18.90 7.70
CA PRO A 270 -11.78 -20.02 6.83
C PRO A 270 -11.64 -19.65 5.36
N SER A 271 -11.04 -20.56 4.58
CA SER A 271 -10.65 -20.30 3.19
C SER A 271 -11.83 -19.91 2.29
N ASP A 272 -13.00 -20.50 2.49
CA ASP A 272 -14.24 -20.18 1.80
C ASP A 272 -14.68 -18.72 2.04
N ARG A 273 -14.67 -18.29 3.30
CA ARG A 273 -15.01 -16.91 3.67
C ARG A 273 -13.99 -15.91 3.15
N LEU A 274 -12.70 -16.25 3.30
CA LEU A 274 -11.62 -15.38 2.80
C LEU A 274 -11.70 -15.20 1.30
N GLU A 275 -12.01 -16.25 0.55
CA GLU A 275 -12.14 -16.17 -0.90
C GLU A 275 -13.34 -15.32 -1.31
N ILE A 276 -14.49 -15.42 -0.63
CA ILE A 276 -15.64 -14.54 -0.84
C ILE A 276 -15.23 -13.07 -0.64
N LEU A 277 -14.52 -12.76 0.43
CA LEU A 277 -14.06 -11.39 0.73
C LEU A 277 -13.09 -10.89 -0.35
N ARG A 278 -12.14 -11.72 -0.79
CA ARG A 278 -11.17 -11.40 -1.85
C ARG A 278 -11.85 -11.09 -3.18
N GLN A 279 -12.79 -11.93 -3.60
CA GLN A 279 -13.53 -11.73 -4.85
C GLN A 279 -14.42 -10.49 -4.77
N SER A 280 -15.05 -10.25 -3.63
CA SER A 280 -15.87 -9.06 -3.42
C SER A 280 -15.05 -7.78 -3.45
N TYR A 281 -13.85 -7.81 -2.87
CA TYR A 281 -12.90 -6.70 -2.92
C TYR A 281 -12.45 -6.39 -4.36
N LEU A 282 -12.07 -7.40 -5.14
CA LEU A 282 -11.65 -7.19 -6.53
C LEU A 282 -12.78 -6.61 -7.39
N ARG A 283 -14.02 -7.13 -7.24
CA ARG A 283 -15.18 -6.56 -7.94
C ARG A 283 -15.44 -5.10 -7.56
N LEU A 284 -15.27 -4.75 -6.28
CA LEU A 284 -15.37 -3.37 -5.83
C LEU A 284 -14.31 -2.48 -6.49
N MET A 285 -13.07 -2.95 -6.62
CA MET A 285 -11.99 -2.17 -7.22
C MET A 285 -12.26 -1.86 -8.72
N ASP A 286 -13.10 -2.64 -9.39
CA ASP A 286 -13.51 -2.42 -10.77
C ASP A 286 -14.80 -1.57 -10.91
N ASP A 287 -15.47 -1.24 -9.77
CA ASP A 287 -16.70 -0.42 -9.77
C ASP A 287 -16.38 1.03 -10.19
N ALA A 288 -17.02 1.48 -11.28
CA ALA A 288 -16.83 2.82 -11.81
C ALA A 288 -17.31 3.93 -10.84
N GLU A 289 -18.39 3.67 -10.07
CA GLU A 289 -18.93 4.62 -9.10
C GLU A 289 -17.96 4.78 -7.91
N TYR A 290 -17.42 3.67 -7.41
CA TYR A 290 -16.38 3.67 -6.37
C TYR A 290 -15.15 4.47 -6.82
N ARG A 291 -14.64 4.19 -8.02
CA ARG A 291 -13.47 4.88 -8.59
C ARG A 291 -13.71 6.38 -8.78
N ALA A 292 -14.88 6.75 -9.30
CA ALA A 292 -15.26 8.15 -9.48
C ALA A 292 -15.38 8.89 -8.13
N GLU A 293 -15.97 8.25 -7.12
CA GLU A 293 -16.07 8.83 -5.78
C GLU A 293 -14.71 8.96 -5.11
N ALA A 294 -13.84 7.97 -5.25
CA ALA A 294 -12.45 8.02 -4.76
C ALA A 294 -11.70 9.20 -5.39
N ALA A 295 -11.80 9.36 -6.72
CA ALA A 295 -11.16 10.46 -7.44
C ALA A 295 -11.68 11.82 -6.96
N ARG A 296 -13.00 11.99 -6.77
CA ARG A 296 -13.58 13.24 -6.22
C ARG A 296 -13.05 13.59 -4.83
N ARG A 297 -12.68 12.58 -4.03
CA ARG A 297 -12.11 12.76 -2.67
C ARG A 297 -10.59 12.85 -2.64
N GLY A 298 -9.93 12.80 -3.79
CA GLY A 298 -8.47 12.75 -3.86
C GLY A 298 -7.86 11.50 -3.22
N LEU A 299 -8.62 10.40 -3.15
CA LEU A 299 -8.15 9.13 -2.61
C LEU A 299 -7.51 8.31 -3.73
N PRO A 300 -6.25 7.84 -3.57
CA PRO A 300 -5.59 7.05 -4.58
C PRO A 300 -6.16 5.63 -4.61
N VAL A 301 -6.94 5.29 -5.63
CA VAL A 301 -7.39 3.89 -5.81
C VAL A 301 -6.23 3.03 -6.31
N GLY A 302 -5.37 3.57 -7.17
CA GLY A 302 -4.22 2.88 -7.73
C GLY A 302 -4.59 1.57 -8.46
N ARG A 303 -3.61 0.69 -8.59
CA ARG A 303 -3.84 -0.71 -9.00
C ARG A 303 -4.37 -1.51 -7.82
N ALA A 304 -5.42 -2.27 -8.02
CA ALA A 304 -5.88 -3.25 -7.04
C ALA A 304 -4.84 -4.39 -6.93
N VAL A 305 -4.46 -4.71 -5.71
CA VAL A 305 -3.59 -5.84 -5.40
C VAL A 305 -4.44 -6.90 -4.72
N SER A 306 -4.45 -8.13 -5.26
CA SER A 306 -5.22 -9.22 -4.66
C SER A 306 -4.64 -9.64 -3.30
N GLY A 307 -5.47 -10.22 -2.44
CA GLY A 307 -5.01 -10.71 -1.14
C GLY A 307 -3.91 -11.78 -1.24
N ALA A 308 -3.95 -12.63 -2.27
CA ALA A 308 -2.91 -13.62 -2.53
C ALA A 308 -1.59 -12.96 -2.95
N GLU A 309 -1.64 -11.97 -3.83
CA GLU A 309 -0.48 -11.19 -4.25
C GLU A 309 0.14 -10.42 -3.06
N LEU A 310 -0.69 -9.79 -2.21
CA LEU A 310 -0.21 -9.15 -0.98
C LEU A 310 0.53 -10.12 -0.07
N GLN A 311 -0.04 -11.29 0.16
CA GLN A 311 0.58 -12.31 1.00
C GLN A 311 1.93 -12.73 0.46
N GLN A 312 2.05 -12.90 -0.86
CA GLN A 312 3.31 -13.21 -1.54
C GLN A 312 4.33 -12.06 -1.43
N LEU A 313 3.90 -10.83 -1.69
CA LEU A 313 4.77 -9.65 -1.58
C LEU A 313 5.33 -9.50 -0.17
N ILE A 314 4.49 -9.65 0.86
CA ILE A 314 4.92 -9.55 2.26
C ILE A 314 5.90 -10.67 2.61
N ALA A 315 5.61 -11.91 2.23
CA ALA A 315 6.51 -13.03 2.45
C ALA A 315 7.85 -12.84 1.76
N GLN A 316 7.88 -12.33 0.52
CA GLN A 316 9.11 -12.14 -0.24
C GLN A 316 9.91 -10.91 0.20
N LYS A 317 9.24 -9.81 0.56
CA LYS A 317 9.89 -8.51 0.77
C LYS A 317 10.16 -8.17 2.23
N LEU A 318 9.38 -8.72 3.16
CA LEU A 318 9.42 -8.31 4.57
C LEU A 318 9.78 -9.45 5.55
N SER A 319 9.73 -10.72 5.15
CA SER A 319 9.99 -11.84 6.07
C SER A 319 11.48 -12.20 6.20
N ALA A 320 12.31 -11.83 5.24
CA ALA A 320 13.71 -12.25 5.17
C ALA A 320 14.65 -11.09 4.81
N VAL A 321 14.41 -9.90 5.40
CA VAL A 321 15.31 -8.76 5.22
C VAL A 321 16.60 -9.00 5.99
N PRO A 322 17.78 -8.95 5.35
CA PRO A 322 19.05 -9.14 6.05
C PRO A 322 19.22 -8.10 7.18
N GLU A 323 19.68 -8.56 8.37
CA GLU A 323 19.89 -7.71 9.54
C GLU A 323 20.71 -6.44 9.23
N ARG A 324 21.73 -6.57 8.37
CA ARG A 324 22.53 -5.45 7.92
C ARG A 324 21.68 -4.36 7.24
N ILE A 325 20.75 -4.75 6.36
CA ILE A 325 19.87 -3.80 5.65
C ILE A 325 18.90 -3.14 6.64
N VAL A 326 18.43 -3.88 7.65
CA VAL A 326 17.61 -3.32 8.73
C VAL A 326 18.39 -2.25 9.51
N LYS A 327 19.63 -2.54 9.89
CA LYS A 327 20.50 -1.58 10.60
C LYS A 327 20.76 -0.33 9.75
N GLU A 328 21.03 -0.49 8.48
CA GLU A 328 21.22 0.63 7.54
C GLU A 328 19.94 1.46 7.40
N TYR A 329 18.77 0.81 7.23
CA TYR A 329 17.49 1.52 7.23
C TYR A 329 17.29 2.34 8.50
N MET A 330 17.53 1.75 9.67
CA MET A 330 17.42 2.43 10.96
C MET A 330 18.35 3.65 11.04
N ALA A 331 19.58 3.53 10.57
CA ALA A 331 20.53 4.64 10.52
C ALA A 331 20.04 5.78 9.62
N PHE A 332 19.57 5.49 8.39
CA PHE A 332 18.99 6.50 7.51
C PHE A 332 17.71 7.13 8.07
N ALA A 333 16.89 6.36 8.76
CA ALA A 333 15.67 6.84 9.41
C ALA A 333 15.92 7.57 10.73
N GLY A 334 17.17 7.60 11.25
CA GLY A 334 17.49 8.16 12.56
C GLY A 334 16.80 7.42 13.70
N ILE A 335 16.62 6.10 13.55
CA ILE A 335 16.06 5.21 14.58
C ILE A 335 17.25 4.63 15.35
N LYS A 336 17.29 4.88 16.66
CA LYS A 336 18.29 4.25 17.53
C LYS A 336 17.92 2.79 17.75
N ALA A 337 18.90 1.88 17.65
CA ALA A 337 18.71 0.53 18.15
C ALA A 337 18.41 0.66 19.65
N GLU A 338 17.32 0.09 20.11
CA GLU A 338 17.08 -0.03 21.56
C GLU A 338 18.00 -1.14 22.08
N GLU A 339 18.80 -0.82 23.09
CA GLU A 339 19.62 -1.76 23.84
C GLU A 339 18.77 -2.78 24.59
#